data_1ec8e144d3e61d2c52b34aedce6e2aaf
#
_entry.id   1ec8e144d3e61d2c52b34aedce6e2aaf
#
_cell.length_a   1.000
_cell.length_b   1.000
_cell.length_c   1.000
_cell.angle_alpha   90.00
_cell.angle_beta   90.00
_cell.angle_gamma   90.00
#
_symmetry.space_group_name_H-M   'P 1'
#
loop_
_entity.id
_entity.type
_entity.pdbx_description
1 polymer ?
#
loop_
_entity_poly.entity_id
_entity_poly.type
_entity_poly.pdbx_seq_one_letter_code
_entity_poly.pdbx_strand_id
1 'polypeptide(L)'
;MKKLSLIWISLLAVFTFVGCSDDNEVEYNQSSDVTVAVPEVTASTGTSLTVASSVTGNTGSIVRRGFCYSANSQAPTVNDNMVEADENFSATISGLMGNTTYYIRAFVYGNSRYTYSDALEATTESQPIDEQLANYVAPAYEDNYTSIADWTNRSRWNLSNVHDPSVVLAEDGYYYMYQTDASYGNAHMAGGHFHGRRSKNLVDWEYLGGTMKNLPDWVVPKLNEIRKEMGLEPTTADEADFGYWAPCVRKVRNGLYRMYYSIVCPGTLSGDGTWSERAFIGLMENSNPANNDGWEDKGYVITNASDRGLDFYVNASADDYWNENCYYKWNAIDPSYIIDNDGRHYMAYGSWHSGIALVELDEATGKVKAELPDPWGTDADIAAYGQLIATRQMGNRWQGSEGPELIYHDGYYYLFLAYDALEVPYNTRVVRSTNIAGPYVGMDGTDVTTVGGEAFPILTHPYKFNGNDGWVGISHCCVFDDGEGNWYFASQGRFPVDVPGINASNFIMMGQVRCIRWTEDGWPVVMPERYGAVPQVEITESELIGNWENIDLSYAYGEQKTSATMTLAADHTVTAGDWEGATWTYDSSKRILTLDNGVELYLQRETDWEASPRTHTIVYAGYGDDYKTYWGKKSK
;
A
#
# COMPACT_ATOMS: atom_id res chain seq x y z
N MET A 1 -61.23 -22.72 36.22
CA MET A 1 -60.79 -22.79 34.81
C MET A 1 -59.28 -22.90 34.81
N LYS A 2 -58.81 -24.09 34.48
CA LYS A 2 -57.41 -24.47 34.52
C LYS A 2 -56.66 -23.93 33.29
N LYS A 3 -55.53 -23.22 33.46
CA LYS A 3 -54.56 -22.97 32.41
C LYS A 3 -53.34 -23.86 32.64
N LEU A 4 -53.09 -24.71 31.66
CA LEU A 4 -51.88 -25.53 31.55
C LEU A 4 -50.73 -24.62 31.12
N SER A 5 -49.64 -24.65 31.86
CA SER A 5 -48.35 -24.12 31.46
C SER A 5 -47.49 -25.23 30.88
N LEU A 6 -47.09 -25.09 29.62
CA LEU A 6 -46.07 -25.94 29.00
C LEU A 6 -44.69 -25.43 29.44
N ILE A 7 -43.93 -26.31 30.07
CA ILE A 7 -42.52 -26.09 30.38
C ILE A 7 -41.71 -26.57 29.18
N TRP A 8 -40.95 -25.67 28.55
CA TRP A 8 -39.90 -26.03 27.61
C TRP A 8 -38.59 -26.22 28.38
N ILE A 9 -38.06 -27.41 28.36
CA ILE A 9 -36.74 -27.74 28.87
C ILE A 9 -35.77 -27.50 27.74
N SER A 10 -34.99 -26.39 27.82
CA SER A 10 -33.84 -26.17 26.96
C SER A 10 -32.65 -26.94 27.49
N LEU A 11 -32.18 -27.90 26.73
CA LEU A 11 -30.96 -28.62 27.00
C LEU A 11 -29.77 -27.74 26.59
N LEU A 12 -29.08 -27.16 27.56
CA LEU A 12 -27.87 -26.36 27.36
C LEU A 12 -26.71 -27.36 27.28
N ALA A 13 -26.22 -27.64 26.08
CA ALA A 13 -24.96 -28.33 25.88
C ALA A 13 -23.80 -27.36 26.11
N VAL A 14 -23.13 -27.52 27.24
CA VAL A 14 -21.88 -26.82 27.54
C VAL A 14 -20.76 -27.51 26.79
N PHE A 15 -20.26 -26.90 25.70
CA PHE A 15 -18.99 -27.29 25.11
C PHE A 15 -17.87 -26.58 25.86
N THR A 16 -17.17 -27.31 26.68
CA THR A 16 -15.88 -26.85 27.22
C THR A 16 -14.84 -26.98 26.12
N PHE A 17 -14.41 -25.83 25.56
CA PHE A 17 -13.19 -25.80 24.78
C PHE A 17 -12.00 -25.89 25.74
N VAL A 18 -11.34 -27.02 25.74
CA VAL A 18 -9.99 -27.13 26.28
C VAL A 18 -9.05 -26.60 25.20
N GLY A 19 -8.53 -25.40 25.40
CA GLY A 19 -7.44 -24.89 24.57
C GLY A 19 -6.20 -25.72 24.85
N CYS A 20 -5.68 -26.42 23.86
CA CYS A 20 -4.29 -26.82 23.82
C CYS A 20 -3.58 -25.90 22.85
N SER A 21 -2.76 -25.01 23.42
CA SER A 21 -1.65 -24.40 22.72
C SER A 21 -0.54 -25.45 22.70
N ASP A 22 -0.23 -25.97 21.54
CA ASP A 22 1.06 -26.56 21.24
C ASP A 22 1.35 -26.34 19.77
N ASP A 23 2.23 -25.39 19.50
CA ASP A 23 2.92 -25.23 18.25
C ASP A 23 3.87 -26.42 18.07
N ASN A 24 3.33 -27.51 17.55
CA ASN A 24 4.13 -28.57 16.99
C ASN A 24 3.71 -28.71 15.54
N GLU A 25 4.64 -28.40 14.62
CA GLU A 25 4.57 -28.93 13.26
C GLU A 25 4.31 -30.43 13.37
N VAL A 26 3.10 -30.85 13.02
CA VAL A 26 2.78 -32.26 12.96
C VAL A 26 3.47 -32.80 11.72
N GLU A 27 4.66 -33.38 11.88
CA GLU A 27 5.22 -34.29 10.90
C GLU A 27 4.18 -35.39 10.67
N TYR A 28 3.52 -35.32 9.51
CA TYR A 28 2.61 -36.37 9.09
C TYR A 28 3.42 -37.61 8.70
N ASN A 29 3.71 -38.43 9.68
CA ASN A 29 4.23 -39.77 9.41
C ASN A 29 3.22 -40.52 8.55
N GLN A 30 3.62 -40.87 7.32
CA GLN A 30 2.82 -41.72 6.44
C GLN A 30 2.46 -43.02 7.17
N SER A 31 1.17 -43.28 7.35
CA SER A 31 0.76 -44.58 7.87
C SER A 31 0.92 -45.62 6.76
N SER A 32 1.46 -46.72 7.12
CA SER A 32 1.71 -47.89 6.24
C SER A 32 0.46 -48.51 5.60
N ASP A 33 -0.73 -47.97 5.86
CA ASP A 33 -1.99 -48.62 5.49
C ASP A 33 -2.62 -48.10 4.20
N VAL A 34 -2.26 -46.87 3.76
CA VAL A 34 -2.81 -46.24 2.55
C VAL A 34 -1.70 -45.49 1.81
N THR A 35 -1.56 -45.75 0.51
CA THR A 35 -0.66 -45.02 -0.38
C THR A 35 -1.47 -44.32 -1.46
N VAL A 36 -1.28 -42.99 -1.63
CA VAL A 36 -1.92 -42.18 -2.65
C VAL A 36 -0.90 -41.92 -3.77
N ALA A 37 -1.26 -42.29 -5.00
CA ALA A 37 -0.39 -42.09 -6.15
C ALA A 37 -0.27 -40.58 -6.50
N VAL A 38 0.88 -40.18 -7.07
CA VAL A 38 1.06 -38.85 -7.66
C VAL A 38 -0.01 -38.66 -8.75
N PRO A 39 -0.72 -37.53 -8.81
CA PRO A 39 -1.70 -37.28 -9.86
C PRO A 39 -1.08 -37.32 -11.27
N GLU A 40 -1.90 -37.57 -12.26
CA GLU A 40 -1.57 -37.38 -13.66
C GLU A 40 -2.57 -36.40 -14.30
N VAL A 41 -2.11 -35.55 -15.23
CA VAL A 41 -2.99 -34.68 -16.02
C VAL A 41 -3.59 -35.51 -17.16
N THR A 42 -4.91 -35.60 -17.21
CA THR A 42 -5.64 -36.29 -18.26
C THR A 42 -6.19 -35.38 -19.34
N ALA A 43 -6.39 -34.09 -19.01
CA ALA A 43 -6.71 -33.03 -19.97
C ALA A 43 -6.24 -31.69 -19.43
N SER A 44 -5.86 -30.77 -20.31
CA SER A 44 -5.47 -29.39 -20.01
C SER A 44 -6.15 -28.42 -20.93
N THR A 45 -6.45 -27.24 -20.42
CA THR A 45 -6.86 -26.05 -21.17
C THR A 45 -6.15 -24.83 -20.60
N GLY A 46 -6.38 -23.64 -21.16
CA GLY A 46 -5.86 -22.41 -20.57
C GLY A 46 -6.47 -22.04 -19.20
N THR A 47 -7.57 -22.66 -18.79
CA THR A 47 -8.26 -22.32 -17.51
C THR A 47 -8.55 -23.51 -16.64
N SER A 48 -8.16 -24.71 -17.04
CA SER A 48 -8.44 -25.92 -16.27
C SER A 48 -7.40 -27.01 -16.47
N LEU A 49 -7.25 -27.85 -15.45
CA LEU A 49 -6.51 -29.11 -15.48
C LEU A 49 -7.44 -30.22 -14.99
N THR A 50 -7.67 -31.26 -15.82
CA THR A 50 -8.33 -32.46 -15.35
C THR A 50 -7.26 -33.43 -14.88
N VAL A 51 -7.37 -33.87 -13.64
CA VAL A 51 -6.39 -34.72 -12.98
C VAL A 51 -7.03 -36.01 -12.47
N ALA A 52 -6.26 -37.08 -12.49
CA ALA A 52 -6.66 -38.36 -11.93
C ALA A 52 -5.54 -38.90 -11.04
N SER A 53 -5.92 -39.73 -10.08
CA SER A 53 -5.01 -40.46 -9.19
C SER A 53 -5.55 -41.81 -8.82
N SER A 54 -4.81 -42.57 -8.02
CA SER A 54 -5.24 -43.83 -7.47
C SER A 54 -4.78 -43.99 -6.03
N VAL A 55 -5.42 -44.88 -5.31
CA VAL A 55 -5.11 -45.19 -3.93
C VAL A 55 -5.01 -46.72 -3.74
N THR A 56 -4.02 -47.16 -3.00
CA THR A 56 -3.80 -48.57 -2.67
C THR A 56 -3.65 -48.76 -1.16
N GLY A 57 -3.79 -50.01 -0.69
CA GLY A 57 -3.76 -50.35 0.74
C GLY A 57 -5.15 -50.51 1.36
N ASN A 58 -5.29 -50.18 2.63
CA ASN A 58 -6.58 -50.33 3.34
C ASN A 58 -7.51 -49.14 3.06
N THR A 59 -8.26 -49.22 1.97
CA THR A 59 -9.13 -48.12 1.50
C THR A 59 -10.50 -48.09 2.20
N GLY A 60 -10.84 -49.05 3.04
CA GLY A 60 -12.18 -49.16 3.67
C GLY A 60 -12.53 -48.05 4.66
N SER A 61 -11.55 -47.26 5.09
CA SER A 61 -11.75 -46.12 5.99
C SER A 61 -11.80 -44.77 5.31
N ILE A 62 -11.62 -44.72 3.98
CA ILE A 62 -11.59 -43.45 3.22
C ILE A 62 -13.02 -42.92 3.08
N VAL A 63 -13.25 -41.71 3.55
CA VAL A 63 -14.54 -41.00 3.49
C VAL A 63 -14.53 -39.79 2.54
N ARG A 64 -13.34 -39.27 2.19
CA ARG A 64 -13.17 -38.19 1.22
C ARG A 64 -11.91 -38.41 0.39
N ARG A 65 -11.93 -37.93 -0.84
CA ARG A 65 -10.78 -37.89 -1.75
C ARG A 65 -10.87 -36.66 -2.64
N GLY A 66 -9.72 -36.15 -3.06
CA GLY A 66 -9.65 -34.94 -3.91
C GLY A 66 -8.23 -34.54 -4.22
N PHE A 67 -8.09 -33.32 -4.68
CA PHE A 67 -6.82 -32.71 -5.05
C PHE A 67 -6.68 -31.35 -4.41
N CYS A 68 -5.51 -31.09 -3.83
CA CYS A 68 -5.10 -29.76 -3.39
C CYS A 68 -4.18 -29.18 -4.45
N TYR A 69 -4.26 -27.87 -4.69
CA TYR A 69 -3.44 -27.22 -5.71
C TYR A 69 -3.07 -25.79 -5.32
N SER A 70 -1.91 -25.34 -5.81
CA SER A 70 -1.41 -23.98 -5.59
C SER A 70 -0.41 -23.63 -6.68
N ALA A 71 -0.38 -22.36 -7.11
CA ALA A 71 0.70 -21.84 -7.94
C ALA A 71 1.94 -21.47 -7.08
N ASN A 72 1.76 -21.21 -5.78
CA ASN A 72 2.78 -20.63 -4.90
C ASN A 72 3.36 -21.64 -3.88
N SER A 73 2.65 -22.75 -3.61
CA SER A 73 3.10 -23.78 -2.67
C SER A 73 3.47 -25.05 -3.42
N GLN A 74 4.72 -25.49 -3.28
CA GLN A 74 5.18 -26.77 -3.90
C GLN A 74 4.63 -28.02 -3.21
N ALA A 75 4.02 -27.88 -2.04
CA ALA A 75 3.42 -28.98 -1.29
C ALA A 75 2.03 -28.58 -0.76
N PRO A 76 1.05 -28.28 -1.64
CA PRO A 76 -0.27 -27.81 -1.22
C PRO A 76 -1.00 -28.84 -0.35
N THR A 77 -1.81 -28.34 0.56
CA THR A 77 -2.63 -29.11 1.50
C THR A 77 -4.09 -28.74 1.35
N VAL A 78 -4.99 -29.35 2.11
CA VAL A 78 -6.42 -28.97 2.12
C VAL A 78 -6.69 -27.56 2.66
N ASN A 79 -5.69 -26.91 3.22
CA ASN A 79 -5.77 -25.51 3.66
C ASN A 79 -5.47 -24.52 2.51
N ASP A 80 -4.91 -25.02 1.41
CA ASP A 80 -4.75 -24.28 0.14
C ASP A 80 -6.04 -24.42 -0.69
N ASN A 81 -5.96 -24.28 -2.01
CA ASN A 81 -7.13 -24.57 -2.85
C ASN A 81 -7.34 -26.08 -2.96
N MET A 82 -8.59 -26.53 -3.01
CA MET A 82 -8.92 -27.93 -3.15
C MET A 82 -10.18 -28.19 -4.00
N VAL A 83 -10.25 -29.38 -4.57
CA VAL A 83 -11.41 -29.89 -5.28
C VAL A 83 -11.66 -31.34 -4.86
N GLU A 84 -12.92 -31.69 -4.63
CA GLU A 84 -13.32 -33.09 -4.38
C GLU A 84 -13.27 -33.90 -5.68
N ALA A 85 -12.79 -35.12 -5.60
CA ALA A 85 -12.78 -36.06 -6.73
C ALA A 85 -14.04 -36.90 -6.81
N ASP A 86 -14.35 -37.33 -8.02
CA ASP A 86 -15.42 -38.30 -8.30
C ASP A 86 -15.10 -39.74 -7.80
N GLU A 87 -15.99 -40.68 -8.09
CA GLU A 87 -15.82 -42.09 -7.73
C GLU A 87 -14.61 -42.75 -8.41
N ASN A 88 -14.15 -42.22 -9.53
CA ASN A 88 -12.97 -42.69 -10.26
C ASN A 88 -11.66 -42.06 -9.81
N PHE A 89 -11.71 -41.26 -8.74
CA PHE A 89 -10.61 -40.42 -8.23
C PHE A 89 -10.08 -39.47 -9.30
N SER A 90 -11.00 -38.82 -10.02
CA SER A 90 -10.70 -37.76 -11.00
C SER A 90 -11.45 -36.49 -10.67
N ALA A 91 -10.88 -35.34 -11.02
CA ALA A 91 -11.51 -34.04 -10.90
C ALA A 91 -10.99 -33.08 -11.96
N THR A 92 -11.81 -32.09 -12.30
CA THR A 92 -11.39 -30.92 -13.09
C THR A 92 -11.20 -29.73 -12.17
N ILE A 93 -9.96 -29.25 -12.08
CA ILE A 93 -9.59 -28.01 -11.41
C ILE A 93 -9.86 -26.89 -12.42
N SER A 94 -10.77 -25.97 -12.11
CA SER A 94 -11.22 -24.89 -12.99
C SER A 94 -10.86 -23.54 -12.40
N GLY A 95 -10.93 -22.46 -13.23
CA GLY A 95 -10.63 -21.09 -12.80
C GLY A 95 -9.13 -20.82 -12.67
N LEU A 96 -8.31 -21.62 -13.32
CA LEU A 96 -6.86 -21.46 -13.35
C LEU A 96 -6.45 -20.35 -14.32
N MET A 97 -5.29 -19.77 -14.09
CA MET A 97 -4.65 -18.84 -15.02
C MET A 97 -3.93 -19.61 -16.13
N GLY A 98 -3.99 -19.08 -17.35
CA GLY A 98 -3.29 -19.66 -18.50
C GLY A 98 -1.77 -19.51 -18.38
N ASN A 99 -1.04 -20.44 -19.00
CA ASN A 99 0.43 -20.50 -19.02
C ASN A 99 1.04 -20.43 -17.61
N THR A 100 0.34 -20.97 -16.62
CA THR A 100 0.73 -20.93 -15.21
C THR A 100 0.98 -22.33 -14.69
N THR A 101 2.09 -22.50 -13.97
CA THR A 101 2.46 -23.76 -13.34
C THR A 101 1.78 -23.90 -12.00
N TYR A 102 1.13 -25.04 -11.79
CA TYR A 102 0.50 -25.42 -10.53
C TYR A 102 1.14 -26.68 -9.98
N TYR A 103 1.33 -26.71 -8.66
CA TYR A 103 1.67 -27.91 -7.90
C TYR A 103 0.38 -28.53 -7.41
N ILE A 104 0.19 -29.83 -7.66
CA ILE A 104 -1.06 -30.56 -7.39
C ILE A 104 -0.75 -31.82 -6.60
N ARG A 105 -1.44 -32.03 -5.49
CA ARG A 105 -1.33 -33.25 -4.69
C ARG A 105 -2.71 -33.90 -4.57
N ALA A 106 -2.77 -35.18 -4.80
CA ALA A 106 -3.94 -35.96 -4.45
C ALA A 106 -4.01 -36.17 -2.93
N PHE A 107 -5.19 -36.16 -2.36
CA PHE A 107 -5.43 -36.50 -0.95
C PHE A 107 -6.55 -37.48 -0.75
N VAL A 108 -6.45 -38.22 0.34
CA VAL A 108 -7.58 -38.99 0.92
C VAL A 108 -7.72 -38.62 2.39
N TYR A 109 -8.96 -38.66 2.90
CA TYR A 109 -9.24 -38.47 4.31
C TYR A 109 -9.92 -39.74 4.86
N GLY A 110 -9.33 -40.28 5.88
CA GLY A 110 -9.83 -41.46 6.59
C GLY A 110 -9.14 -41.64 7.93
N ASN A 111 -9.81 -42.30 8.89
CA ASN A 111 -9.31 -42.48 10.26
C ASN A 111 -8.90 -41.14 10.90
N SER A 112 -9.70 -40.08 10.68
CA SER A 112 -9.51 -38.73 11.22
C SER A 112 -8.21 -38.02 10.80
N ARG A 113 -7.62 -38.37 9.64
CA ARG A 113 -6.43 -37.72 9.11
C ARG A 113 -6.43 -37.68 7.58
N TYR A 114 -5.63 -36.73 7.05
CA TYR A 114 -5.31 -36.65 5.62
C TYR A 114 -4.03 -37.42 5.30
N THR A 115 -4.02 -38.06 4.14
CA THR A 115 -2.82 -38.66 3.52
C THR A 115 -2.70 -38.08 2.12
N TYR A 116 -1.50 -37.57 1.80
CA TYR A 116 -1.22 -36.86 0.55
C TYR A 116 -0.24 -37.65 -0.31
N SER A 117 -0.35 -37.50 -1.62
CA SER A 117 0.69 -37.91 -2.58
C SER A 117 1.89 -36.95 -2.55
N ASP A 118 2.97 -37.27 -3.27
CA ASP A 118 3.91 -36.28 -3.73
C ASP A 118 3.23 -35.32 -4.72
N ALA A 119 3.83 -34.13 -4.94
CA ALA A 119 3.25 -33.13 -5.82
C ALA A 119 3.56 -33.43 -7.30
N LEU A 120 2.54 -33.25 -8.14
CA LEU A 120 2.68 -33.10 -9.58
C LEU A 120 2.88 -31.62 -9.90
N GLU A 121 3.86 -31.33 -10.75
CA GLU A 121 4.00 -30.01 -11.37
C GLU A 121 3.32 -30.05 -12.75
N ALA A 122 2.33 -29.17 -12.98
CA ALA A 122 1.57 -29.14 -14.22
C ALA A 122 1.30 -27.69 -14.65
N THR A 123 1.53 -27.40 -15.93
CA THR A 123 1.31 -26.07 -16.50
C THR A 123 0.06 -26.07 -17.36
N THR A 124 -0.82 -25.09 -17.15
CA THR A 124 -2.00 -24.87 -18.00
C THR A 124 -1.58 -24.46 -19.40
N GLU A 125 -2.41 -24.74 -20.40
CA GLU A 125 -2.21 -24.23 -21.75
C GLU A 125 -2.31 -22.69 -21.76
N SER A 126 -1.72 -22.06 -22.77
CA SER A 126 -1.94 -20.62 -22.97
C SER A 126 -3.40 -20.38 -23.34
N GLN A 127 -4.06 -19.44 -22.65
CA GLN A 127 -5.37 -18.97 -23.12
C GLN A 127 -5.18 -18.11 -24.37
N PRO A 128 -6.03 -18.25 -25.38
CA PRO A 128 -6.12 -17.25 -26.42
C PRO A 128 -6.36 -15.87 -25.80
N ILE A 129 -5.61 -14.88 -26.25
CA ILE A 129 -5.65 -13.48 -25.76
C ILE A 129 -7.09 -12.95 -25.69
N ASP A 130 -7.88 -13.26 -26.71
CA ASP A 130 -9.27 -12.82 -26.83
C ASP A 130 -10.18 -13.35 -25.71
N GLU A 131 -9.92 -14.54 -25.19
CA GLU A 131 -10.78 -15.12 -24.14
C GLU A 131 -10.53 -14.52 -22.76
N GLN A 132 -9.29 -14.20 -22.39
CA GLN A 132 -9.00 -13.59 -21.08
C GLN A 132 -9.61 -12.19 -20.97
N LEU A 133 -9.43 -11.37 -22.02
CA LEU A 133 -9.99 -10.02 -22.07
C LEU A 133 -11.51 -10.04 -22.26
N ALA A 134 -12.06 -10.98 -23.05
CA ALA A 134 -13.50 -11.12 -23.23
C ALA A 134 -14.23 -11.50 -21.93
N ASN A 135 -13.56 -12.22 -21.04
CA ASN A 135 -14.09 -12.60 -19.75
C ASN A 135 -13.79 -11.61 -18.61
N TYR A 136 -13.04 -10.55 -18.90
CA TYR A 136 -12.75 -9.54 -17.90
C TYR A 136 -14.01 -8.78 -17.50
N VAL A 137 -14.26 -8.71 -16.19
CA VAL A 137 -15.34 -7.95 -15.60
C VAL A 137 -14.74 -6.77 -14.85
N ALA A 138 -15.01 -5.57 -15.35
CA ALA A 138 -14.51 -4.35 -14.72
C ALA A 138 -15.11 -4.16 -13.31
N PRO A 139 -14.36 -3.57 -12.37
CA PRO A 139 -14.85 -3.30 -11.02
C PRO A 139 -16.14 -2.48 -11.03
N ALA A 140 -17.12 -2.87 -10.21
CA ALA A 140 -18.47 -2.31 -10.23
C ALA A 140 -18.73 -1.28 -9.13
N TYR A 141 -17.75 -0.98 -8.23
CA TYR A 141 -17.99 -0.03 -7.16
C TYR A 141 -18.12 1.41 -7.69
N GLU A 142 -18.87 2.21 -6.94
CA GLU A 142 -19.27 3.57 -7.35
C GLU A 142 -18.07 4.54 -7.33
N ASP A 143 -17.97 5.42 -8.34
CA ASP A 143 -16.98 6.50 -8.34
C ASP A 143 -17.28 7.56 -7.30
N ASN A 144 -18.57 7.82 -7.01
CA ASN A 144 -18.95 8.73 -5.95
C ASN A 144 -18.74 8.10 -4.58
N TYR A 145 -17.48 7.94 -4.19
CA TYR A 145 -17.09 7.46 -2.85
C TYR A 145 -17.62 8.33 -1.72
N THR A 146 -17.95 9.60 -1.98
CA THR A 146 -18.48 10.52 -0.96
C THR A 146 -19.91 10.17 -0.58
N SER A 147 -20.68 9.54 -1.46
CA SER A 147 -22.05 9.11 -1.20
C SER A 147 -22.16 8.02 -0.14
N ILE A 148 -21.08 7.28 0.08
CA ILE A 148 -21.00 6.18 1.04
C ILE A 148 -20.02 6.47 2.19
N ALA A 149 -19.48 7.69 2.28
CA ALA A 149 -18.47 8.05 3.30
C ALA A 149 -19.02 8.02 4.74
N ASP A 150 -20.33 8.13 4.94
CA ASP A 150 -20.94 8.08 6.27
C ASP A 150 -20.65 6.74 6.98
N TRP A 151 -20.45 6.80 8.29
CA TRP A 151 -20.14 5.65 9.15
C TRP A 151 -21.12 4.49 9.01
N THR A 152 -22.40 4.78 8.78
CA THR A 152 -23.43 3.75 8.59
C THR A 152 -23.24 2.92 7.34
N ASN A 153 -22.49 3.42 6.38
CA ASN A 153 -22.16 2.75 5.12
C ASN A 153 -20.82 1.97 5.13
N ARG A 154 -20.14 1.88 6.28
CA ARG A 154 -18.76 1.31 6.35
C ARG A 154 -18.58 -0.08 5.72
N SER A 155 -19.63 -0.91 5.70
CA SER A 155 -19.58 -2.20 5.00
C SER A 155 -19.55 -2.09 3.47
N ARG A 156 -19.77 -0.88 2.93
CA ARG A 156 -19.75 -0.56 1.49
C ARG A 156 -18.58 0.32 1.10
N TRP A 157 -17.76 0.76 2.06
CA TRP A 157 -16.72 1.74 1.82
C TRP A 157 -15.71 1.34 0.75
N ASN A 158 -15.37 0.06 0.63
CA ASN A 158 -14.24 -0.36 -0.19
C ASN A 158 -13.01 0.51 0.12
N LEU A 159 -12.68 1.46 -0.73
CA LEU A 159 -11.59 2.44 -0.53
C LEU A 159 -12.08 3.86 -0.18
N SER A 160 -13.36 4.08 0.08
CA SER A 160 -13.85 5.37 0.62
C SER A 160 -13.27 5.63 2.01
N ASN A 161 -12.99 6.88 2.35
CA ASN A 161 -12.41 7.31 3.62
C ASN A 161 -11.00 6.74 3.89
N VAL A 162 -10.13 6.76 2.91
CA VAL A 162 -8.73 6.39 3.07
C VAL A 162 -7.84 7.61 2.96
N HIS A 163 -7.03 7.82 3.99
CA HIS A 163 -5.93 8.78 4.04
C HIS A 163 -4.63 8.06 4.40
N ASP A 164 -3.52 8.50 3.83
CA ASP A 164 -2.17 8.05 4.17
C ASP A 164 -2.10 6.52 4.32
N PRO A 165 -2.47 5.76 3.26
CA PRO A 165 -2.58 4.31 3.37
C PRO A 165 -1.21 3.67 3.54
N SER A 166 -1.14 2.65 4.39
CA SER A 166 -0.01 1.73 4.45
C SER A 166 -0.49 0.31 4.24
N VAL A 167 0.16 -0.42 3.33
CA VAL A 167 -0.26 -1.75 2.89
C VAL A 167 0.83 -2.77 3.17
N VAL A 168 0.42 -3.96 3.60
CA VAL A 168 1.30 -5.12 3.77
C VAL A 168 0.63 -6.39 3.25
N LEU A 169 1.38 -7.20 2.50
CA LEU A 169 0.97 -8.56 2.16
C LEU A 169 1.28 -9.49 3.34
N ALA A 170 0.27 -10.17 3.85
CA ALA A 170 0.40 -11.06 4.98
C ALA A 170 0.53 -12.54 4.55
N GLU A 171 0.86 -13.40 5.50
CA GLU A 171 1.09 -14.84 5.27
C GLU A 171 -0.15 -15.60 4.81
N ASP A 172 -1.34 -15.07 5.09
CA ASP A 172 -2.61 -15.64 4.64
C ASP A 172 -2.99 -15.26 3.19
N GLY A 173 -2.09 -14.54 2.50
CA GLY A 173 -2.28 -14.09 1.13
C GLY A 173 -3.26 -12.93 0.97
N TYR A 174 -3.63 -12.26 2.08
CA TYR A 174 -4.35 -11.01 2.03
C TYR A 174 -3.41 -9.82 2.12
N TYR A 175 -3.74 -8.75 1.41
CA TYR A 175 -3.22 -7.42 1.64
C TYR A 175 -4.02 -6.76 2.75
N TYR A 176 -3.33 -6.20 3.73
CA TYR A 176 -3.93 -5.43 4.82
C TYR A 176 -3.52 -3.97 4.65
N MET A 177 -4.49 -3.07 4.68
CA MET A 177 -4.30 -1.62 4.60
C MET A 177 -4.73 -0.97 5.90
N TYR A 178 -3.91 -0.08 6.42
CA TYR A 178 -4.21 0.77 7.58
C TYR A 178 -4.03 2.22 7.18
N GLN A 179 -4.69 3.15 7.90
CA GLN A 179 -4.81 4.53 7.47
C GLN A 179 -4.87 5.51 8.64
N THR A 180 -4.62 6.78 8.34
CA THR A 180 -4.95 7.93 9.20
C THR A 180 -6.44 7.91 9.55
N ASP A 181 -6.80 8.37 10.75
CA ASP A 181 -8.19 8.65 11.10
C ASP A 181 -8.73 9.71 10.14
N ALA A 182 -9.45 9.25 9.16
CA ALA A 182 -9.90 10.05 8.04
C ALA A 182 -11.38 10.39 8.15
N SER A 183 -11.87 11.08 7.16
CA SER A 183 -13.23 11.57 6.92
C SER A 183 -13.56 12.88 7.61
N TYR A 184 -12.85 13.27 8.66
CA TYR A 184 -13.20 14.43 9.47
C TYR A 184 -11.99 15.20 9.98
N GLY A 185 -10.85 15.09 9.30
CA GLY A 185 -9.59 15.67 9.76
C GLY A 185 -9.06 14.94 10.99
N ASN A 186 -9.02 15.61 12.12
CA ASN A 186 -8.70 14.98 13.40
C ASN A 186 -9.89 14.25 14.02
N ALA A 187 -11.01 14.16 13.30
CA ALA A 187 -12.19 13.56 13.87
C ALA A 187 -12.01 12.05 14.00
N HIS A 188 -12.51 11.56 15.09
CA HIS A 188 -12.43 10.19 15.46
C HIS A 188 -13.61 9.44 14.90
N MET A 189 -13.34 8.45 14.05
CA MET A 189 -14.38 7.51 13.68
C MET A 189 -14.71 6.62 14.89
N ALA A 190 -15.98 6.24 15.02
CA ALA A 190 -16.38 5.30 16.05
C ALA A 190 -15.60 3.96 15.89
N GLY A 191 -15.26 3.33 17.00
CA GLY A 191 -14.62 2.01 17.00
C GLY A 191 -13.09 2.01 17.04
N GLY A 192 -12.46 3.14 17.37
CA GLY A 192 -11.01 3.26 17.56
C GLY A 192 -10.31 3.95 16.41
N HIS A 193 -9.00 3.79 16.33
CA HIS A 193 -8.10 4.52 15.46
C HIS A 193 -7.35 3.57 14.51
N PHE A 194 -6.72 4.11 13.46
CA PHE A 194 -5.97 3.36 12.45
C PHE A 194 -6.77 2.21 11.86
N HIS A 195 -7.84 2.58 11.15
CA HIS A 195 -8.81 1.61 10.63
C HIS A 195 -8.20 0.71 9.58
N GLY A 196 -8.45 -0.59 9.75
CA GLY A 196 -7.96 -1.65 8.87
C GLY A 196 -8.93 -2.03 7.76
N ARG A 197 -8.38 -2.47 6.65
CA ARG A 197 -9.05 -3.13 5.53
C ARG A 197 -8.21 -4.30 5.05
N ARG A 198 -8.85 -5.24 4.35
CA ARG A 198 -8.11 -6.31 3.67
C ARG A 198 -8.66 -6.57 2.27
N SER A 199 -7.80 -7.07 1.40
CA SER A 199 -8.13 -7.48 0.04
C SER A 199 -7.32 -8.68 -0.39
N LYS A 200 -7.85 -9.52 -1.30
CA LYS A 200 -7.08 -10.55 -2.01
C LYS A 200 -6.61 -10.11 -3.39
N ASN A 201 -7.23 -9.09 -3.96
CA ASN A 201 -7.04 -8.71 -5.36
C ASN A 201 -6.72 -7.22 -5.55
N LEU A 202 -6.51 -6.47 -4.45
CA LEU A 202 -6.24 -5.03 -4.43
C LEU A 202 -7.36 -4.14 -5.02
N VAL A 203 -8.47 -4.73 -5.43
CA VAL A 203 -9.64 -4.05 -6.01
C VAL A 203 -10.79 -3.99 -5.02
N ASP A 204 -11.12 -5.14 -4.43
CA ASP A 204 -12.22 -5.29 -3.49
C ASP A 204 -11.67 -5.34 -2.06
N TRP A 205 -12.03 -4.36 -1.25
CA TRP A 205 -11.54 -4.21 0.11
C TRP A 205 -12.64 -4.36 1.14
N GLU A 206 -12.43 -5.26 2.09
CA GLU A 206 -13.28 -5.47 3.25
C GLU A 206 -12.81 -4.60 4.43
N TYR A 207 -13.72 -3.85 5.00
CA TYR A 207 -13.46 -3.04 6.19
C TYR A 207 -13.41 -3.90 7.46
N LEU A 208 -12.39 -3.71 8.31
CA LEU A 208 -12.12 -4.54 9.51
C LEU A 208 -12.34 -3.78 10.83
N GLY A 209 -12.34 -2.46 10.83
CA GLY A 209 -12.44 -1.64 12.05
C GLY A 209 -11.13 -1.04 12.52
N GLY A 210 -11.20 -0.27 13.59
CA GLY A 210 -10.03 0.35 14.23
C GLY A 210 -9.14 -0.67 14.94
N THR A 211 -7.83 -0.50 14.85
CA THR A 211 -6.81 -1.35 15.48
C THR A 211 -6.47 -0.89 16.90
N MET A 212 -6.36 0.41 17.12
CA MET A 212 -6.14 1.04 18.42
C MET A 212 -7.48 1.48 18.99
N LYS A 213 -7.85 1.00 20.16
CA LYS A 213 -9.19 1.26 20.73
C LYS A 213 -9.28 2.57 21.52
N ASN A 214 -8.20 3.00 22.10
CA ASN A 214 -8.12 4.22 22.91
C ASN A 214 -6.73 4.85 22.74
N LEU A 215 -6.61 6.12 23.14
CA LEU A 215 -5.31 6.79 23.24
C LEU A 215 -4.39 5.97 24.15
N PRO A 216 -3.15 5.67 23.74
CA PRO A 216 -2.20 4.94 24.59
C PRO A 216 -1.90 5.67 25.91
N ASP A 217 -1.89 4.93 26.99
CA ASP A 217 -1.74 5.46 28.36
C ASP A 217 -0.46 6.27 28.59
N TRP A 218 0.56 6.07 27.76
CA TRP A 218 1.84 6.79 27.85
C TRP A 218 1.81 8.20 27.27
N VAL A 219 0.86 8.54 26.37
CA VAL A 219 0.87 9.79 25.58
C VAL A 219 0.73 11.02 26.48
N VAL A 220 -0.33 11.09 27.28
CA VAL A 220 -0.57 12.25 28.17
C VAL A 220 0.53 12.40 29.21
N PRO A 221 1.00 11.35 29.91
CA PRO A 221 2.14 11.46 30.82
C PRO A 221 3.41 11.99 30.12
N LYS A 222 3.73 11.49 28.92
CA LYS A 222 4.91 11.94 28.17
C LYS A 222 4.79 13.39 27.70
N LEU A 223 3.63 13.80 27.24
CA LEU A 223 3.35 15.19 26.90
C LEU A 223 3.52 16.11 28.12
N ASN A 224 2.98 15.72 29.28
CA ASN A 224 3.09 16.51 30.51
C ASN A 224 4.53 16.57 31.08
N GLU A 225 5.33 15.53 30.87
CA GLU A 225 6.76 15.56 31.16
C GLU A 225 7.44 16.70 30.38
N ILE A 226 7.22 16.75 29.07
CA ILE A 226 7.77 17.77 28.18
C ILE A 226 7.22 19.16 28.52
N ARG A 227 5.91 19.28 28.72
CA ARG A 227 5.27 20.57 29.11
C ARG A 227 5.86 21.14 30.41
N LYS A 228 6.13 20.26 31.39
CA LYS A 228 6.78 20.66 32.65
C LYS A 228 8.18 21.24 32.41
N GLU A 229 8.96 20.65 31.53
CA GLU A 229 10.29 21.16 31.17
C GLU A 229 10.20 22.51 30.46
N MET A 230 9.13 22.73 29.70
CA MET A 230 8.81 24.02 29.06
C MET A 230 8.28 25.06 30.05
N GLY A 231 8.00 24.71 31.30
CA GLY A 231 7.37 25.57 32.28
C GLY A 231 5.87 25.79 32.07
N LEU A 232 5.21 24.84 31.40
CA LEU A 232 3.77 24.87 31.11
C LEU A 232 2.98 24.02 32.10
N GLU A 233 1.73 24.40 32.33
CA GLU A 233 0.80 23.58 33.12
C GLU A 233 0.50 22.25 32.38
N PRO A 234 0.13 21.20 33.12
CA PRO A 234 -0.32 19.95 32.53
C PRO A 234 -1.43 20.14 31.50
N THR A 235 -1.40 19.35 30.43
CA THR A 235 -2.47 19.40 29.43
C THR A 235 -3.82 18.98 30.02
N THR A 236 -4.89 19.59 29.53
CA THR A 236 -6.27 19.19 29.82
C THR A 236 -6.89 18.46 28.63
N ALA A 237 -6.08 18.19 27.58
CA ALA A 237 -6.53 17.48 26.39
C ALA A 237 -6.95 16.04 26.72
N ASP A 238 -8.02 15.59 26.11
CA ASP A 238 -8.49 14.21 26.16
C ASP A 238 -8.27 13.50 24.81
N GLU A 239 -8.68 12.24 24.72
CA GLU A 239 -8.51 11.42 23.52
C GLU A 239 -9.02 12.10 22.24
N ALA A 240 -10.10 12.87 22.34
CA ALA A 240 -10.73 13.53 21.21
C ALA A 240 -9.93 14.73 20.67
N ASP A 241 -8.98 15.24 21.44
CA ASP A 241 -8.16 16.38 21.05
C ASP A 241 -6.88 15.97 20.26
N PHE A 242 -6.50 14.69 20.31
CA PHE A 242 -5.30 14.19 19.63
C PHE A 242 -5.59 13.75 18.20
N GLY A 243 -4.62 13.93 17.29
CA GLY A 243 -4.66 13.36 15.94
C GLY A 243 -3.98 11.99 15.87
N TYR A 244 -4.51 11.10 15.05
CA TYR A 244 -4.02 9.72 14.85
C TYR A 244 -3.71 9.55 13.36
N TRP A 245 -2.42 9.72 12.99
CA TRP A 245 -2.03 9.92 11.60
C TRP A 245 -0.96 8.95 11.11
N ALA A 246 -0.92 8.77 9.78
CA ALA A 246 0.12 8.14 8.99
C ALA A 246 0.71 6.87 9.61
N PRO A 247 -0.07 5.77 9.71
CA PRO A 247 0.49 4.50 10.13
C PRO A 247 1.42 3.94 9.04
N CYS A 248 2.52 3.30 9.45
CA CYS A 248 3.37 2.53 8.56
C CYS A 248 3.44 1.08 9.06
N VAL A 249 2.86 0.16 8.32
CA VAL A 249 2.88 -1.27 8.64
C VAL A 249 3.89 -2.03 7.79
N ARG A 250 4.68 -2.91 8.44
CA ARG A 250 5.58 -3.83 7.72
C ARG A 250 5.63 -5.19 8.41
N LYS A 251 5.84 -6.22 7.61
CA LYS A 251 6.18 -7.55 8.10
C LYS A 251 7.66 -7.57 8.49
N VAL A 252 7.95 -7.88 9.75
CA VAL A 252 9.32 -8.01 10.26
C VAL A 252 9.86 -9.40 9.96
N ARG A 253 9.06 -10.41 10.26
CA ARG A 253 9.27 -11.85 10.03
C ARG A 253 7.95 -12.58 10.14
N ASN A 254 7.96 -13.87 9.90
CA ASN A 254 6.78 -14.69 10.13
C ASN A 254 6.31 -14.54 11.59
N GLY A 255 5.01 -14.31 11.75
CA GLY A 255 4.39 -14.09 13.06
C GLY A 255 4.77 -12.77 13.76
N LEU A 256 5.33 -11.78 13.04
CA LEU A 256 5.56 -10.44 13.61
C LEU A 256 5.39 -9.35 12.55
N TYR A 257 4.43 -8.49 12.79
CA TYR A 257 4.17 -7.26 12.04
C TYR A 257 4.32 -6.07 12.99
N ARG A 258 4.94 -5.00 12.50
CA ARG A 258 5.09 -3.72 13.20
C ARG A 258 4.29 -2.64 12.50
N MET A 259 3.58 -1.85 13.27
CA MET A 259 2.92 -0.64 12.82
C MET A 259 3.45 0.54 13.63
N TYR A 260 4.23 1.39 12.98
CA TYR A 260 4.58 2.70 13.52
C TYR A 260 3.44 3.66 13.21
N TYR A 261 3.09 4.52 14.14
CA TYR A 261 1.96 5.43 14.03
C TYR A 261 2.28 6.79 14.64
N SER A 262 1.60 7.84 14.18
CA SER A 262 1.79 9.18 14.68
C SER A 262 0.62 9.59 15.59
N ILE A 263 0.94 10.14 16.75
CA ILE A 263 -0.01 10.87 17.61
C ILE A 263 0.37 12.33 17.58
N VAL A 264 -0.54 13.17 17.08
CA VAL A 264 -0.34 14.62 17.00
C VAL A 264 -1.05 15.27 18.16
N CYS A 265 -0.29 16.02 18.96
CA CYS A 265 -0.81 16.64 20.17
C CYS A 265 -1.46 17.99 19.86
N PRO A 266 -2.49 18.38 20.63
CA PRO A 266 -3.19 19.63 20.42
C PRO A 266 -2.28 20.83 20.61
N GLY A 267 -2.44 21.84 19.76
CA GLY A 267 -1.69 23.09 19.80
C GLY A 267 -2.24 24.02 20.87
N THR A 268 -1.70 23.95 22.06
CA THR A 268 -2.08 24.81 23.17
C THR A 268 -1.15 26.01 23.38
N LEU A 269 0.04 25.97 22.74
CA LEU A 269 1.06 26.99 22.94
C LEU A 269 0.77 28.29 22.19
N SER A 270 0.27 28.19 20.97
CA SER A 270 -0.09 29.37 20.16
C SER A 270 -1.47 29.94 20.51
N GLY A 271 -2.33 29.18 21.17
CA GLY A 271 -3.70 29.56 21.47
C GLY A 271 -4.61 29.68 20.24
N ASP A 272 -4.17 29.27 19.08
CA ASP A 272 -4.93 29.32 17.82
C ASP A 272 -5.72 28.02 17.54
N GLY A 273 -5.61 27.04 18.42
CA GLY A 273 -6.28 25.75 18.30
C GLY A 273 -5.64 24.84 17.25
N THR A 274 -4.44 25.16 16.76
CA THR A 274 -3.71 24.26 15.88
C THR A 274 -3.21 23.02 16.63
N TRP A 275 -3.10 21.94 15.90
CA TRP A 275 -2.75 20.60 16.37
C TRP A 275 -1.25 20.34 16.45
N SER A 276 -0.43 21.38 16.45
CA SER A 276 1.02 21.28 16.26
C SER A 276 1.85 21.63 17.50
N GLU A 277 1.35 21.37 18.71
CA GLU A 277 2.18 21.57 19.90
C GLU A 277 3.35 20.59 19.90
N ARG A 278 3.07 19.32 19.64
CA ARG A 278 4.04 18.24 19.61
C ARG A 278 3.47 17.03 18.87
N ALA A 279 4.34 16.16 18.41
CA ALA A 279 3.95 14.86 17.89
C ALA A 279 4.78 13.75 18.52
N PHE A 280 4.24 12.55 18.50
CA PHE A 280 4.90 11.33 18.92
C PHE A 280 4.74 10.25 17.85
N ILE A 281 5.82 9.52 17.60
CA ILE A 281 5.70 8.23 16.93
C ILE A 281 5.68 7.15 18.00
N GLY A 282 4.67 6.28 17.94
CA GLY A 282 4.51 5.08 18.74
C GLY A 282 4.64 3.81 17.89
N LEU A 283 4.62 2.67 18.54
CA LEU A 283 4.73 1.36 17.91
C LEU A 283 3.64 0.43 18.42
N MET A 284 2.98 -0.27 17.50
CA MET A 284 2.16 -1.45 17.77
C MET A 284 2.76 -2.68 17.10
N GLU A 285 2.56 -3.85 17.69
CA GLU A 285 2.92 -5.14 17.10
C GLU A 285 1.70 -6.08 17.05
N ASN A 286 1.68 -6.92 16.02
CA ASN A 286 0.69 -7.98 15.88
C ASN A 286 1.37 -9.23 15.29
N SER A 287 0.97 -10.40 15.73
CA SER A 287 1.46 -11.65 15.15
C SER A 287 0.73 -12.07 13.88
N ASN A 288 -0.50 -11.57 13.69
CA ASN A 288 -1.34 -11.90 12.55
C ASN A 288 -2.35 -10.76 12.25
N PRO A 289 -2.19 -10.00 11.16
CA PRO A 289 -3.10 -8.92 10.77
C PRO A 289 -4.56 -9.36 10.57
N ALA A 290 -4.82 -10.66 10.31
CA ALA A 290 -6.18 -11.20 10.25
C ALA A 290 -6.94 -11.03 11.58
N ASN A 291 -6.22 -11.00 12.70
CA ASN A 291 -6.74 -10.60 14.00
C ASN A 291 -6.60 -9.08 14.17
N ASN A 292 -7.55 -8.31 13.68
CA ASN A 292 -7.52 -6.85 13.73
C ASN A 292 -7.51 -6.28 15.16
N ASP A 293 -8.03 -7.01 16.14
CA ASP A 293 -7.99 -6.65 17.57
C ASP A 293 -6.69 -7.12 18.26
N GLY A 294 -5.80 -7.79 17.55
CA GLY A 294 -4.53 -8.32 18.07
C GLY A 294 -3.37 -7.33 18.06
N TRP A 295 -3.59 -6.10 17.67
CA TRP A 295 -2.56 -5.06 17.72
C TRP A 295 -2.33 -4.63 19.17
N GLU A 296 -1.08 -4.76 19.63
CA GLU A 296 -0.65 -4.42 20.98
C GLU A 296 0.24 -3.19 20.95
N ASP A 297 -0.09 -2.15 21.72
CA ASP A 297 0.78 -0.98 21.88
C ASP A 297 2.09 -1.36 22.58
N LYS A 298 3.20 -0.96 21.97
CA LYS A 298 4.57 -1.13 22.51
C LYS A 298 5.15 0.21 22.99
N GLY A 299 4.33 1.25 22.99
CA GLY A 299 4.64 2.55 23.57
C GLY A 299 5.49 3.46 22.69
N TYR A 300 5.95 4.51 23.31
CA TYR A 300 6.72 5.61 22.73
C TYR A 300 7.97 5.14 21.97
N VAL A 301 8.21 5.75 20.80
CA VAL A 301 9.42 5.57 19.98
C VAL A 301 10.25 6.84 19.93
N ILE A 302 9.67 7.96 19.48
CA ILE A 302 10.37 9.24 19.30
C ILE A 302 9.38 10.41 19.34
N THR A 303 9.89 11.61 19.60
CA THR A 303 9.18 12.88 19.52
C THR A 303 9.97 13.88 18.70
N ASN A 304 9.40 15.06 18.47
CA ASN A 304 10.06 16.17 17.81
C ASN A 304 11.31 16.59 18.60
N ALA A 305 12.45 16.69 17.90
CA ALA A 305 13.61 17.36 18.46
C ALA A 305 13.46 18.88 18.30
N SER A 306 13.79 19.64 19.33
CA SER A 306 13.82 21.09 19.25
C SER A 306 14.97 21.56 18.35
N ASP A 307 14.74 22.61 17.58
CA ASP A 307 15.78 23.34 16.87
C ASP A 307 16.20 24.62 17.59
N ARG A 308 15.76 24.77 18.84
CA ARG A 308 16.11 25.90 19.69
C ARG A 308 17.62 26.06 19.85
N GLY A 309 18.13 27.24 19.53
CA GLY A 309 19.55 27.53 19.58
C GLY A 309 20.34 27.06 18.37
N LEU A 310 19.72 26.40 17.39
CA LEU A 310 20.34 26.09 16.12
C LEU A 310 20.31 27.34 15.21
N ASP A 311 21.46 27.73 14.71
CA ASP A 311 21.61 28.87 13.81
C ASP A 311 21.50 28.43 12.35
N PHE A 312 20.38 27.76 12.02
CA PHE A 312 20.20 27.37 10.65
C PHE A 312 18.71 27.37 10.22
N TYR A 313 18.51 27.66 8.97
CA TYR A 313 17.29 27.63 8.19
C TYR A 313 16.25 28.70 8.50
N VAL A 314 16.30 29.38 9.63
CA VAL A 314 15.22 30.23 10.05
C VAL A 314 15.74 31.62 10.40
N ASN A 315 15.12 32.64 9.83
CA ASN A 315 15.36 34.05 10.16
C ASN A 315 14.64 34.48 11.46
N ALA A 316 14.27 33.54 12.30
CA ALA A 316 13.56 33.78 13.54
C ALA A 316 14.50 33.69 14.74
N SER A 317 14.27 34.49 15.76
CA SER A 317 15.00 34.40 17.02
C SER A 317 14.61 33.12 17.79
N ALA A 318 15.46 32.68 18.72
CA ALA A 318 15.14 31.54 19.58
C ALA A 318 13.84 31.76 20.37
N ASP A 319 13.49 32.98 20.70
CA ASP A 319 12.26 33.34 21.41
C ASP A 319 11.02 33.17 20.52
N ASP A 320 11.16 33.41 19.20
CA ASP A 320 10.08 33.20 18.24
C ASP A 320 9.71 31.73 18.11
N TYR A 321 10.67 30.83 18.23
CA TYR A 321 10.41 29.37 18.20
C TYR A 321 9.50 28.89 19.32
N TRP A 322 9.63 29.48 20.50
CA TRP A 322 8.79 29.12 21.64
C TRP A 322 7.41 29.73 21.58
N ASN A 323 7.29 30.85 20.92
CA ASN A 323 6.05 31.63 20.83
C ASN A 323 5.24 31.26 19.57
N GLU A 324 5.89 30.70 18.56
CA GLU A 324 5.27 30.34 17.30
C GLU A 324 5.33 28.80 17.06
N ASN A 325 4.37 28.06 17.59
CA ASN A 325 4.10 26.68 17.24
C ASN A 325 5.22 25.68 17.53
N CYS A 326 6.07 25.90 18.52
CA CYS A 326 7.11 24.95 18.91
C CYS A 326 7.84 24.33 17.70
N TYR A 327 8.63 25.14 17.01
CA TYR A 327 9.37 24.65 15.85
C TYR A 327 10.34 23.54 16.22
N TYR A 328 10.43 22.58 15.34
CA TYR A 328 11.22 21.38 15.52
C TYR A 328 12.18 21.21 14.36
N LYS A 329 13.34 20.67 14.64
CA LYS A 329 14.23 20.23 13.58
C LYS A 329 13.58 19.13 12.76
N TRP A 330 13.02 18.14 13.44
CA TRP A 330 12.25 17.08 12.81
C TRP A 330 10.85 17.03 13.42
N ASN A 331 9.85 16.93 12.58
CA ASN A 331 8.48 16.66 13.04
C ASN A 331 8.29 15.14 13.18
N ALA A 332 7.92 14.67 14.36
CA ALA A 332 7.77 13.23 14.64
C ALA A 332 6.44 12.68 14.15
N ILE A 333 6.21 12.78 12.85
CA ILE A 333 5.08 12.17 12.14
C ILE A 333 5.57 11.50 10.85
N ASP A 334 4.67 10.82 10.17
CA ASP A 334 4.89 10.17 8.89
C ASP A 334 6.05 9.15 8.90
N PRO A 335 6.00 8.13 9.79
CA PRO A 335 7.06 7.14 9.83
C PRO A 335 7.05 6.24 8.60
N SER A 336 8.23 5.95 8.04
CA SER A 336 8.46 4.89 7.06
C SER A 336 9.51 3.93 7.57
N TYR A 337 9.10 2.71 7.86
CA TYR A 337 9.95 1.67 8.45
C TYR A 337 10.46 0.71 7.38
N ILE A 338 11.76 0.42 7.44
CA ILE A 338 12.43 -0.52 6.53
C ILE A 338 13.44 -1.39 7.27
N ILE A 339 13.63 -2.63 6.78
CA ILE A 339 14.75 -3.50 7.13
C ILE A 339 15.70 -3.48 5.93
N ASP A 340 16.96 -3.08 6.16
CA ASP A 340 17.96 -3.04 5.11
C ASP A 340 18.48 -4.44 4.73
N ASN A 341 19.31 -4.51 3.72
CA ASN A 341 19.87 -5.79 3.23
C ASN A 341 20.79 -6.50 4.20
N ASP A 342 21.30 -5.78 5.19
CA ASP A 342 22.14 -6.33 6.26
C ASP A 342 21.30 -6.77 7.47
N GLY A 343 19.98 -6.64 7.40
CA GLY A 343 19.04 -6.97 8.47
C GLY A 343 18.94 -5.89 9.56
N ARG A 344 19.48 -4.68 9.32
CA ARG A 344 19.35 -3.56 10.25
C ARG A 344 18.04 -2.84 10.02
N HIS A 345 17.47 -2.35 11.08
CA HIS A 345 16.15 -1.70 11.08
C HIS A 345 16.30 -0.18 11.11
N TYR A 346 15.55 0.48 10.24
CA TYR A 346 15.57 1.94 10.14
C TYR A 346 14.15 2.50 10.07
N MET A 347 14.02 3.77 10.44
CA MET A 347 12.82 4.54 10.26
C MET A 347 13.19 5.91 9.68
N ALA A 348 12.63 6.24 8.53
CA ALA A 348 12.56 7.61 8.05
C ALA A 348 11.30 8.26 8.63
N TYR A 349 11.37 9.54 8.97
CA TYR A 349 10.22 10.29 9.47
C TYR A 349 10.41 11.79 9.27
N GLY A 350 9.33 12.54 9.26
CA GLY A 350 9.36 13.99 9.15
C GLY A 350 8.29 14.54 8.21
N SER A 351 7.88 15.75 8.46
CA SER A 351 6.85 16.43 7.69
C SER A 351 7.04 17.94 7.85
N TRP A 352 7.18 18.65 6.75
CA TRP A 352 7.32 20.10 6.60
C TRP A 352 8.55 20.72 7.27
N HIS A 353 8.76 20.48 8.54
CA HIS A 353 9.85 21.08 9.32
C HIS A 353 11.22 20.51 8.97
N SER A 354 12.13 21.30 8.54
CA SER A 354 13.54 20.98 8.23
C SER A 354 13.79 19.79 7.28
N GLY A 355 12.79 18.96 7.01
CA GLY A 355 12.87 17.81 6.10
C GLY A 355 12.65 16.46 6.77
N ILE A 356 13.23 15.44 6.17
CA ILE A 356 13.08 14.03 6.55
C ILE A 356 14.34 13.52 7.22
N ALA A 357 14.18 12.92 8.39
CA ALA A 357 15.24 12.31 9.17
C ALA A 357 15.23 10.78 9.04
N LEU A 358 16.40 10.16 9.22
CA LEU A 358 16.58 8.72 9.32
C LEU A 358 17.17 8.36 10.68
N VAL A 359 16.56 7.40 11.38
CA VAL A 359 17.10 6.80 12.62
C VAL A 359 17.25 5.30 12.47
N GLU A 360 18.28 4.74 13.12
CA GLU A 360 18.45 3.30 13.28
C GLU A 360 17.60 2.83 14.46
N LEU A 361 16.94 1.68 14.29
CA LEU A 361 16.10 1.05 15.29
C LEU A 361 16.77 -0.21 15.84
N ASP A 362 16.52 -0.52 17.08
CA ASP A 362 16.86 -1.81 17.67
C ASP A 362 15.94 -2.90 17.12
N GLU A 363 16.50 -3.95 16.58
CA GLU A 363 15.75 -5.04 15.94
C GLU A 363 14.76 -5.71 16.90
N ALA A 364 15.18 -5.95 18.15
CA ALA A 364 14.36 -6.70 19.09
C ALA A 364 13.17 -5.88 19.60
N THR A 365 13.37 -4.60 19.85
CA THR A 365 12.36 -3.74 20.48
C THR A 365 11.60 -2.84 19.51
N GLY A 366 12.15 -2.60 18.31
CA GLY A 366 11.62 -1.62 17.34
C GLY A 366 11.72 -0.16 17.82
N LYS A 367 12.49 0.13 18.86
CA LYS A 367 12.71 1.49 19.37
C LYS A 367 13.97 2.08 18.76
N VAL A 368 14.12 3.42 18.86
CA VAL A 368 15.37 4.06 18.45
C VAL A 368 16.54 3.43 19.18
N LYS A 369 17.57 3.04 18.44
CA LYS A 369 18.74 2.33 18.98
C LYS A 369 19.64 3.24 19.82
N ALA A 370 19.74 4.51 19.42
CA ALA A 370 20.46 5.53 20.19
C ALA A 370 19.67 5.87 21.45
N GLU A 371 20.36 6.20 22.54
CA GLU A 371 19.74 6.84 23.68
C GLU A 371 19.27 8.25 23.27
N LEU A 372 17.98 8.51 23.42
CA LEU A 372 17.41 9.82 23.08
C LEU A 372 17.58 10.77 24.27
N PRO A 373 18.34 11.84 24.13
CA PRO A 373 18.45 12.88 25.16
C PRO A 373 17.14 13.68 25.23
N ASP A 374 17.10 14.62 26.17
CA ASP A 374 16.01 15.57 26.29
C ASP A 374 15.74 16.26 24.92
N PRO A 375 14.51 16.21 24.41
CA PRO A 375 14.16 16.82 23.12
C PRO A 375 14.37 18.35 23.11
N TRP A 376 14.53 18.99 24.26
CA TRP A 376 14.86 20.40 24.42
C TRP A 376 16.36 20.68 24.66
N GLY A 377 17.18 19.66 24.52
CA GLY A 377 18.62 19.75 24.71
C GLY A 377 19.32 20.65 23.69
N THR A 378 20.62 20.67 23.78
CA THR A 378 21.50 21.46 22.90
C THR A 378 21.77 20.72 21.58
N ASP A 379 22.42 21.40 20.64
CA ASP A 379 22.76 20.90 19.30
C ASP A 379 23.40 19.50 19.27
N ALA A 380 24.25 19.19 20.26
CA ALA A 380 24.93 17.91 20.33
C ALA A 380 23.95 16.74 20.54
N ASP A 381 22.83 17.02 21.17
CA ASP A 381 21.84 16.01 21.56
C ASP A 381 20.89 15.68 20.40
N ILE A 382 20.69 16.62 19.49
CA ILE A 382 19.74 16.48 18.35
C ILE A 382 20.19 15.41 17.35
N ALA A 383 21.48 15.13 17.25
CA ALA A 383 22.00 14.08 16.35
C ALA A 383 21.41 12.69 16.65
N ALA A 384 21.01 12.41 17.90
CA ALA A 384 20.35 11.16 18.28
C ALA A 384 18.92 11.02 17.70
N TYR A 385 18.30 12.16 17.33
CA TYR A 385 16.96 12.21 16.74
C TYR A 385 16.96 11.99 15.22
N GLY A 386 18.11 11.86 14.57
CA GLY A 386 18.21 11.41 13.21
C GLY A 386 19.19 12.18 12.34
N GLN A 387 19.49 11.56 11.20
CA GLN A 387 20.29 12.15 10.13
C GLN A 387 19.36 12.67 9.02
N LEU A 388 19.62 13.84 8.51
CA LEU A 388 18.89 14.39 7.35
C LEU A 388 19.13 13.53 6.11
N ILE A 389 18.03 13.08 5.47
CA ILE A 389 18.08 12.32 4.20
C ILE A 389 17.36 13.03 3.05
N ALA A 390 16.48 13.97 3.34
CA ALA A 390 15.85 14.82 2.33
C ALA A 390 15.43 16.16 2.91
N THR A 391 15.58 17.23 2.11
CA THR A 391 15.11 18.56 2.43
C THR A 391 14.64 19.27 1.14
N ARG A 392 13.87 20.34 1.28
CA ARG A 392 13.34 21.14 0.18
C ARG A 392 13.44 22.63 0.53
N GLN A 393 13.35 23.51 -0.46
CA GLN A 393 13.25 24.96 -0.30
C GLN A 393 14.31 25.59 0.61
N MET A 394 15.57 25.23 0.42
CA MET A 394 16.69 25.83 1.15
C MET A 394 16.65 25.59 2.66
N GLY A 395 16.00 24.49 3.11
CA GLY A 395 15.84 24.22 4.53
C GLY A 395 14.90 25.19 5.23
N ASN A 396 14.02 25.82 4.48
CA ASN A 396 12.94 26.61 5.05
C ASN A 396 12.03 25.69 5.88
N ARG A 397 11.58 26.15 7.04
CA ARG A 397 10.67 25.39 7.91
C ARG A 397 9.33 24.99 7.26
N TRP A 398 8.92 25.70 6.23
CA TRP A 398 7.73 25.40 5.43
C TRP A 398 8.11 24.77 4.11
N GLN A 399 8.77 23.63 4.18
CA GLN A 399 9.33 22.99 3.00
C GLN A 399 8.30 22.39 2.05
N GLY A 400 7.09 22.07 2.54
CA GLY A 400 6.07 21.41 1.74
C GLY A 400 6.52 20.05 1.21
N SER A 401 7.19 19.26 2.06
CA SER A 401 7.61 17.89 1.81
C SER A 401 7.31 17.06 3.04
N GLU A 402 6.61 15.92 2.82
CA GLU A 402 6.15 15.01 3.88
C GLU A 402 5.97 13.59 3.34
N GLY A 403 5.39 12.72 4.15
CA GLY A 403 5.00 11.36 3.77
C GLY A 403 6.12 10.55 3.14
N PRO A 404 7.31 10.44 3.79
CA PRO A 404 8.40 9.65 3.22
C PRO A 404 7.98 8.19 3.13
N GLU A 405 8.20 7.56 1.98
CA GLU A 405 8.11 6.12 1.85
C GLU A 405 9.43 5.58 1.34
N LEU A 406 10.06 4.73 2.15
CA LEU A 406 11.40 4.20 1.90
C LEU A 406 11.31 2.70 1.58
N ILE A 407 11.76 2.33 0.40
CA ILE A 407 11.84 0.93 -0.04
C ILE A 407 13.24 0.60 -0.57
N TYR A 408 13.52 -0.69 -0.71
CA TYR A 408 14.69 -1.18 -1.43
C TYR A 408 14.25 -1.98 -2.66
N HIS A 409 14.86 -1.68 -3.80
CA HIS A 409 14.66 -2.41 -5.04
C HIS A 409 15.92 -2.38 -5.90
N ASP A 410 16.33 -3.54 -6.39
CA ASP A 410 17.42 -3.75 -7.36
C ASP A 410 18.72 -2.93 -7.11
N GLY A 411 19.21 -2.96 -5.86
CA GLY A 411 20.46 -2.30 -5.50
C GLY A 411 20.32 -0.85 -5.01
N TYR A 412 19.13 -0.28 -5.01
CA TYR A 412 18.87 1.09 -4.58
C TYR A 412 17.82 1.16 -3.47
N TYR A 413 18.02 2.09 -2.56
CA TYR A 413 16.98 2.62 -1.69
C TYR A 413 16.27 3.74 -2.43
N TYR A 414 14.96 3.67 -2.53
CA TYR A 414 14.11 4.70 -3.12
C TYR A 414 13.36 5.40 -1.99
N LEU A 415 13.42 6.72 -2.01
CA LEU A 415 12.67 7.58 -1.11
C LEU A 415 11.61 8.33 -1.92
N PHE A 416 10.36 7.95 -1.71
CA PHE A 416 9.20 8.65 -2.25
C PHE A 416 8.81 9.76 -1.28
N LEU A 417 8.42 10.90 -1.80
CA LEU A 417 8.11 12.10 -1.03
C LEU A 417 6.82 12.73 -1.55
N ALA A 418 5.96 13.12 -0.65
CA ALA A 418 4.82 13.96 -0.96
C ALA A 418 5.25 15.43 -0.92
N TYR A 419 5.03 16.15 -2.02
CA TYR A 419 5.34 17.56 -2.14
C TYR A 419 4.07 18.40 -2.12
N ASP A 420 4.19 19.60 -1.52
CA ASP A 420 3.16 20.62 -1.35
C ASP A 420 2.07 20.24 -0.33
N ALA A 421 0.96 20.97 -0.31
CA ALA A 421 -0.10 20.73 0.65
C ALA A 421 -1.09 19.66 0.16
N LEU A 422 -1.71 18.98 1.10
CA LEU A 422 -2.77 17.98 0.92
C LEU A 422 -4.01 18.53 0.18
N GLU A 423 -3.84 19.43 -0.73
CA GLU A 423 -4.91 20.03 -1.51
C GLU A 423 -4.73 19.71 -2.99
N VAL A 424 -5.09 20.62 -3.86
CA VAL A 424 -4.88 20.44 -5.30
C VAL A 424 -3.40 20.21 -5.65
N PRO A 425 -2.42 20.95 -5.10
CA PRO A 425 -1.02 20.82 -5.52
C PRO A 425 -0.31 19.53 -5.13
N TYR A 426 -0.88 18.70 -4.27
CA TYR A 426 -0.23 17.51 -3.72
C TYR A 426 0.25 16.57 -4.82
N ASN A 427 1.53 16.22 -4.80
CA ASN A 427 2.19 15.42 -5.83
C ASN A 427 3.30 14.54 -5.24
N THR A 428 3.62 13.43 -5.92
CA THR A 428 4.65 12.49 -5.45
C THR A 428 5.92 12.64 -6.28
N ARG A 429 7.05 12.67 -5.59
CA ARG A 429 8.41 12.67 -6.14
C ARG A 429 9.16 11.44 -5.68
N VAL A 430 10.21 11.04 -6.40
CA VAL A 430 11.09 9.96 -5.98
C VAL A 430 12.55 10.30 -6.24
N VAL A 431 13.39 9.89 -5.29
CA VAL A 431 14.85 9.96 -5.36
C VAL A 431 15.44 8.62 -4.92
N ARG A 432 16.69 8.34 -5.27
CA ARG A 432 17.31 7.06 -4.91
C ARG A 432 18.75 7.21 -4.42
N SER A 433 19.21 6.22 -3.68
CA SER A 433 20.59 6.10 -3.20
C SER A 433 21.01 4.63 -3.12
N THR A 434 22.29 4.33 -3.28
CA THR A 434 22.84 3.01 -2.98
C THR A 434 23.10 2.80 -1.48
N ASN A 435 22.98 3.85 -0.68
CA ASN A 435 23.14 3.83 0.77
C ASN A 435 21.87 4.37 1.44
N ILE A 436 21.35 3.63 2.43
CA ILE A 436 20.14 4.02 3.14
C ILE A 436 20.24 5.42 3.81
N ALA A 437 21.43 5.82 4.23
CA ALA A 437 21.70 7.13 4.81
C ALA A 437 21.95 8.24 3.75
N GLY A 438 21.81 7.93 2.46
CA GLY A 438 22.02 8.87 1.36
C GLY A 438 23.48 8.96 0.89
N PRO A 439 23.83 9.94 0.04
CA PRO A 439 22.93 10.95 -0.48
C PRO A 439 21.85 10.40 -1.42
N TYR A 440 20.64 10.92 -1.30
CA TYR A 440 19.55 10.63 -2.21
C TYR A 440 19.56 11.61 -3.37
N VAL A 441 19.53 11.10 -4.60
CA VAL A 441 19.61 11.90 -5.81
C VAL A 441 18.40 11.68 -6.72
N GLY A 442 17.95 12.73 -7.36
CA GLY A 442 16.93 12.69 -8.40
C GLY A 442 17.47 12.14 -9.72
N MET A 443 16.59 11.91 -10.67
CA MET A 443 16.92 11.47 -12.02
C MET A 443 17.82 12.47 -12.76
N ASP A 444 17.69 13.75 -12.44
CA ASP A 444 18.52 14.85 -12.93
C ASP A 444 19.87 15.02 -12.20
N GLY A 445 20.15 14.15 -11.23
CA GLY A 445 21.37 14.21 -10.39
C GLY A 445 21.29 15.19 -9.23
N THR A 446 20.15 15.81 -8.98
CA THR A 446 19.96 16.73 -7.83
C THR A 446 20.03 15.96 -6.53
N ASP A 447 20.94 16.34 -5.63
CA ASP A 447 21.08 15.79 -4.27
C ASP A 447 20.08 16.49 -3.34
N VAL A 448 19.04 15.76 -2.92
CA VAL A 448 17.99 16.28 -2.04
C VAL A 448 18.35 16.31 -0.56
N THR A 449 19.55 15.84 -0.20
CA THR A 449 20.11 16.03 1.16
C THR A 449 20.76 17.40 1.32
N THR A 450 21.03 18.08 0.20
CA THR A 450 21.50 19.45 0.18
C THR A 450 20.35 20.43 0.07
N VAL A 451 20.61 21.66 0.40
CA VAL A 451 19.61 22.72 0.48
C VAL A 451 19.08 23.08 -0.92
N GLY A 452 17.79 22.94 -1.15
CA GLY A 452 17.08 23.64 -2.21
C GLY A 452 16.76 22.86 -3.46
N GLY A 453 16.74 21.52 -3.43
CA GLY A 453 16.40 20.72 -4.60
C GLY A 453 14.90 20.44 -4.77
N GLU A 454 14.37 20.68 -5.98
CA GLU A 454 13.16 19.98 -6.43
C GLU A 454 13.56 18.58 -6.86
N ALA A 455 12.88 17.54 -6.33
CA ALA A 455 13.16 16.18 -6.72
C ALA A 455 12.50 15.81 -8.06
N PHE A 456 13.20 15.08 -8.89
CA PHE A 456 12.70 14.47 -10.11
C PHE A 456 12.98 12.97 -10.10
N PRO A 457 12.10 12.16 -10.71
CA PRO A 457 10.91 12.52 -11.47
C PRO A 457 9.69 12.82 -10.60
N ILE A 458 8.66 13.40 -11.22
CA ILE A 458 7.30 13.45 -10.69
C ILE A 458 6.64 12.11 -11.00
N LEU A 459 6.06 11.44 -10.01
CA LEU A 459 5.34 10.18 -10.22
C LEU A 459 3.83 10.36 -10.36
N THR A 460 3.28 11.26 -9.55
CA THR A 460 1.87 11.63 -9.59
C THR A 460 1.72 13.15 -9.53
N HIS A 461 0.68 13.65 -10.14
CA HIS A 461 0.30 15.07 -10.13
C HIS A 461 -1.22 15.15 -10.27
N PRO A 462 -1.89 16.21 -9.82
CA PRO A 462 -3.28 16.45 -10.15
C PRO A 462 -3.53 16.41 -11.66
N TYR A 463 -4.51 15.63 -12.09
CA TYR A 463 -4.74 15.39 -13.52
C TYR A 463 -6.20 15.13 -13.84
N LYS A 464 -6.53 15.23 -15.13
CA LYS A 464 -7.78 14.75 -15.72
C LYS A 464 -7.60 14.30 -17.15
N PHE A 465 -8.25 13.22 -17.51
CA PHE A 465 -8.49 12.86 -18.90
C PHE A 465 -9.64 13.67 -19.47
N ASN A 466 -9.68 13.86 -20.80
CA ASN A 466 -10.67 14.68 -21.46
C ASN A 466 -12.12 14.26 -21.11
N GLY A 467 -12.94 15.25 -20.79
CA GLY A 467 -14.36 15.03 -20.50
C GLY A 467 -14.66 14.50 -19.11
N ASN A 468 -13.65 14.39 -18.22
CA ASN A 468 -13.79 13.90 -16.86
C ASN A 468 -13.35 14.95 -15.84
N ASP A 469 -13.74 14.74 -14.57
CA ASP A 469 -13.40 15.64 -13.48
C ASP A 469 -11.96 15.43 -12.98
N GLY A 470 -11.42 14.22 -13.16
CA GLY A 470 -10.08 13.82 -12.77
C GLY A 470 -9.88 13.77 -11.25
N TRP A 471 -8.61 13.74 -10.85
CA TRP A 471 -8.19 13.54 -9.46
C TRP A 471 -7.20 14.59 -9.00
N VAL A 472 -7.32 14.97 -7.74
CA VAL A 472 -6.38 15.85 -7.02
C VAL A 472 -5.97 15.24 -5.69
N GLY A 473 -4.96 15.78 -5.04
CA GLY A 473 -4.51 15.29 -3.73
C GLY A 473 -3.86 13.91 -3.77
N ILE A 474 -3.28 13.50 -4.90
CA ILE A 474 -2.72 12.16 -5.09
C ILE A 474 -1.29 12.13 -4.62
N SER A 475 -1.08 11.79 -3.37
CA SER A 475 0.25 11.58 -2.79
C SER A 475 0.14 10.87 -1.43
N HIS A 476 1.18 10.99 -0.59
CA HIS A 476 1.36 10.30 0.67
C HIS A 476 1.18 8.79 0.48
N CYS A 477 2.16 8.20 -0.19
CA CYS A 477 2.02 6.85 -0.72
C CYS A 477 2.63 5.79 0.18
N CYS A 478 2.18 4.56 -0.03
CA CYS A 478 2.87 3.33 0.34
C CYS A 478 3.22 2.57 -0.94
N VAL A 479 4.44 2.08 -1.04
CA VAL A 479 4.93 1.28 -2.17
C VAL A 479 5.22 -0.12 -1.68
N PHE A 480 4.67 -1.11 -2.35
CA PHE A 480 4.77 -2.52 -1.95
C PHE A 480 4.74 -3.43 -3.16
N ASP A 481 5.20 -4.67 -2.97
CA ASP A 481 5.17 -5.73 -3.98
C ASP A 481 4.30 -6.90 -3.52
N ASP A 482 3.97 -7.80 -4.48
CA ASP A 482 3.21 -9.02 -4.23
C ASP A 482 4.09 -10.26 -3.98
N GLY A 483 5.41 -10.10 -3.99
CA GLY A 483 6.36 -11.21 -3.92
C GLY A 483 6.53 -11.98 -5.23
N GLU A 484 5.81 -11.62 -6.27
CA GLU A 484 5.85 -12.23 -7.61
C GLU A 484 6.47 -11.29 -8.67
N GLY A 485 6.93 -10.12 -8.23
CA GLY A 485 7.59 -9.11 -9.07
C GLY A 485 6.67 -8.00 -9.56
N ASN A 486 5.40 -7.98 -9.16
CA ASN A 486 4.52 -6.85 -9.42
C ASN A 486 4.61 -5.84 -8.27
N TRP A 487 4.67 -4.57 -8.63
CA TRP A 487 4.78 -3.47 -7.69
C TRP A 487 3.58 -2.56 -7.76
N TYR A 488 3.20 -2.04 -6.61
CA TYR A 488 2.00 -1.22 -6.45
C TYR A 488 2.29 0.05 -5.66
N PHE A 489 1.55 1.09 -6.01
CA PHE A 489 1.54 2.39 -5.38
C PHE A 489 0.14 2.60 -4.79
N ALA A 490 0.02 2.60 -3.46
CA ALA A 490 -1.21 2.97 -2.78
C ALA A 490 -1.08 4.42 -2.31
N SER A 491 -2.11 5.22 -2.53
CA SER A 491 -2.20 6.60 -2.07
C SER A 491 -3.64 6.99 -1.76
N GLN A 492 -3.82 8.16 -1.24
CA GLN A 492 -5.12 8.81 -1.27
C GLN A 492 -5.32 9.58 -2.57
N GLY A 493 -6.55 10.05 -2.79
CA GLY A 493 -6.93 10.98 -3.83
C GLY A 493 -8.38 11.43 -3.63
N ARG A 494 -8.77 12.53 -4.24
CA ARG A 494 -10.14 13.01 -4.24
C ARG A 494 -10.53 13.67 -5.56
N PHE A 495 -11.82 13.80 -5.78
CA PHE A 495 -12.30 14.71 -6.81
C PHE A 495 -12.04 16.17 -6.44
N PRO A 496 -11.96 17.09 -7.42
CA PRO A 496 -12.05 18.52 -7.17
C PRO A 496 -13.32 18.89 -6.38
N VAL A 497 -13.23 19.92 -5.57
CA VAL A 497 -14.34 20.31 -4.67
C VAL A 497 -15.58 20.88 -5.40
N ASP A 498 -15.42 21.26 -6.66
CA ASP A 498 -16.46 21.86 -7.48
C ASP A 498 -17.21 20.87 -8.38
N VAL A 499 -16.94 19.57 -8.25
CA VAL A 499 -17.63 18.52 -9.02
C VAL A 499 -19.08 18.39 -8.56
N PRO A 500 -20.07 18.58 -9.44
CA PRO A 500 -21.47 18.55 -9.06
C PRO A 500 -21.89 17.18 -8.49
N GLY A 501 -22.53 17.19 -7.34
CA GLY A 501 -23.04 15.97 -6.69
C GLY A 501 -22.00 15.16 -5.92
N ILE A 502 -20.75 15.64 -5.87
CA ILE A 502 -19.66 15.04 -5.09
C ILE A 502 -19.35 15.95 -3.90
N ASN A 503 -19.33 15.40 -2.70
CA ASN A 503 -18.95 16.13 -1.47
C ASN A 503 -17.46 15.89 -1.16
N ALA A 504 -16.58 16.18 -2.13
CA ALA A 504 -15.15 16.01 -1.95
C ALA A 504 -14.56 17.07 -1.03
N SER A 505 -13.65 16.68 -0.17
CA SER A 505 -12.89 17.57 0.70
C SER A 505 -11.59 16.90 1.10
N ASN A 506 -10.66 17.64 1.72
CA ASN A 506 -9.45 17.06 2.28
C ASN A 506 -9.71 16.06 3.42
N PHE A 507 -10.95 16.00 3.94
CA PHE A 507 -11.38 15.07 4.98
C PHE A 507 -12.06 13.82 4.43
N ILE A 508 -12.60 13.89 3.20
CA ILE A 508 -13.30 12.76 2.56
C ILE A 508 -12.54 12.43 1.30
N MET A 509 -11.62 11.48 1.41
CA MET A 509 -10.77 11.02 0.33
C MET A 509 -11.05 9.55 -0.02
N MET A 510 -10.48 9.10 -1.11
CA MET A 510 -10.53 7.72 -1.57
C MET A 510 -9.13 7.15 -1.64
N GLY A 511 -8.94 5.95 -1.11
CA GLY A 511 -7.73 5.17 -1.38
C GLY A 511 -7.66 4.77 -2.85
N GLN A 512 -6.47 4.81 -3.39
CA GLN A 512 -6.18 4.43 -4.78
C GLN A 512 -5.00 3.49 -4.82
N VAL A 513 -5.13 2.39 -5.53
CA VAL A 513 -4.00 1.50 -5.84
C VAL A 513 -3.69 1.64 -7.32
N ARG A 514 -2.43 1.78 -7.68
CA ARG A 514 -1.94 1.86 -9.06
C ARG A 514 -0.77 0.90 -9.25
N CYS A 515 -0.57 0.40 -10.45
CA CYS A 515 0.63 -0.38 -10.75
C CYS A 515 1.85 0.52 -10.87
N ILE A 516 2.99 -0.03 -10.48
CA ILE A 516 4.32 0.50 -10.80
C ILE A 516 4.96 -0.43 -11.83
N ARG A 517 5.59 0.16 -12.84
CA ARG A 517 6.61 -0.50 -13.64
C ARG A 517 7.97 0.14 -13.38
N TRP A 518 9.02 -0.63 -13.57
CA TRP A 518 10.39 -0.16 -13.44
C TRP A 518 10.98 0.03 -14.84
N THR A 519 11.62 1.16 -15.05
CA THR A 519 12.35 1.45 -16.30
C THR A 519 13.62 0.61 -16.38
N GLU A 520 14.22 0.51 -17.57
CA GLU A 520 15.45 -0.30 -17.76
C GLU A 520 16.64 0.24 -16.95
N ASP A 521 16.66 1.54 -16.63
CA ASP A 521 17.65 2.20 -15.76
C ASP A 521 17.21 2.26 -14.29
N GLY A 522 16.13 1.58 -13.94
CA GLY A 522 15.69 1.33 -12.56
C GLY A 522 14.89 2.47 -11.94
N TRP A 523 14.22 3.34 -12.70
CA TRP A 523 13.28 4.31 -12.14
C TRP A 523 11.84 3.79 -12.15
N PRO A 524 11.04 4.08 -11.12
CA PRO A 524 9.64 3.66 -11.11
C PRO A 524 8.80 4.58 -11.99
N VAL A 525 7.82 4.02 -12.70
CA VAL A 525 6.71 4.74 -13.32
C VAL A 525 5.39 4.26 -12.74
N VAL A 526 4.52 5.17 -12.31
CA VAL A 526 3.20 4.89 -11.76
C VAL A 526 2.17 4.99 -12.87
N MET A 527 1.34 3.96 -13.05
CA MET A 527 0.32 3.96 -14.10
C MET A 527 -0.78 5.00 -13.82
N PRO A 528 -1.34 5.63 -14.86
CA PRO A 528 -2.30 6.73 -14.71
C PRO A 528 -3.65 6.28 -14.15
N GLU A 529 -4.04 5.02 -14.41
CA GLU A 529 -5.32 4.48 -13.98
C GLU A 529 -5.18 3.68 -12.67
N ARG A 530 -6.27 3.64 -11.89
CA ARG A 530 -6.37 2.79 -10.72
C ARG A 530 -6.34 1.32 -11.13
N TYR A 531 -5.71 0.51 -10.34
CA TYR A 531 -5.61 -0.93 -10.57
C TYR A 531 -6.99 -1.59 -10.59
N GLY A 532 -7.30 -2.30 -11.65
CA GLY A 532 -8.56 -3.00 -11.84
C GLY A 532 -8.42 -4.49 -12.10
N ALA A 533 -7.25 -5.08 -11.85
CA ALA A 533 -6.93 -6.49 -12.04
C ALA A 533 -7.18 -6.98 -13.49
N VAL A 534 -6.89 -6.13 -14.47
CA VAL A 534 -7.00 -6.51 -15.89
C VAL A 534 -5.94 -7.56 -16.24
N PRO A 535 -6.28 -8.68 -16.88
CA PRO A 535 -5.30 -9.65 -17.33
C PRO A 535 -4.22 -9.02 -18.22
N GLN A 536 -2.96 -9.24 -17.87
CA GLN A 536 -1.79 -8.67 -18.52
C GLN A 536 -1.36 -9.51 -19.75
N VAL A 537 -2.28 -9.72 -20.67
CA VAL A 537 -2.00 -10.41 -21.93
C VAL A 537 -1.18 -9.52 -22.87
N GLU A 538 -0.59 -10.10 -23.91
CA GLU A 538 0.21 -9.38 -24.90
C GLU A 538 -0.52 -8.15 -25.43
N ILE A 539 0.21 -7.06 -25.58
CA ILE A 539 -0.24 -5.87 -26.31
C ILE A 539 0.38 -5.94 -27.69
N THR A 540 -0.45 -6.05 -28.71
CA THR A 540 0.01 -6.08 -30.09
C THR A 540 0.25 -4.67 -30.61
N GLU A 541 1.18 -4.52 -31.55
CA GLU A 541 1.47 -3.22 -32.15
C GLU A 541 0.23 -2.59 -32.80
N SER A 542 -0.62 -3.41 -33.43
CA SER A 542 -1.87 -2.92 -34.09
C SER A 542 -2.86 -2.30 -33.08
N GLU A 543 -2.83 -2.70 -31.82
CA GLU A 543 -3.66 -2.11 -30.74
C GLU A 543 -3.17 -0.71 -30.37
N LEU A 544 -1.92 -0.35 -30.66
CA LEU A 544 -1.37 0.96 -30.33
C LEU A 544 -1.81 2.04 -31.32
N ILE A 545 -2.12 1.67 -32.55
CA ILE A 545 -2.49 2.59 -33.63
C ILE A 545 -3.80 3.31 -33.28
N GLY A 546 -3.84 4.62 -33.51
CA GLY A 546 -4.99 5.49 -33.31
C GLY A 546 -4.79 6.53 -32.21
N ASN A 547 -5.88 7.03 -31.65
CA ASN A 547 -5.85 8.16 -30.71
C ASN A 547 -5.55 7.74 -29.28
N TRP A 548 -4.82 8.60 -28.60
CA TRP A 548 -4.47 8.52 -27.20
C TRP A 548 -4.75 9.85 -26.52
N GLU A 549 -5.07 9.80 -25.26
CA GLU A 549 -5.03 10.94 -24.35
C GLU A 549 -3.65 10.97 -23.69
N ASN A 550 -2.84 11.99 -24.00
CA ASN A 550 -1.50 12.20 -23.46
C ASN A 550 -1.50 13.33 -22.42
N ILE A 551 -0.85 13.14 -21.29
CA ILE A 551 -0.68 14.14 -20.24
C ILE A 551 0.81 14.33 -19.99
N ASP A 552 1.30 15.57 -20.13
CA ASP A 552 2.59 16.02 -19.59
C ASP A 552 2.39 16.35 -18.10
N LEU A 553 3.01 15.57 -17.19
CA LEU A 553 2.96 15.78 -15.74
C LEU A 553 3.98 16.81 -15.25
N SER A 554 4.48 17.72 -16.10
CA SER A 554 5.32 18.81 -15.63
C SER A 554 4.62 19.60 -14.52
N TYR A 555 5.40 19.98 -13.51
CA TYR A 555 4.86 20.61 -12.32
C TYR A 555 4.09 21.90 -12.60
N ALA A 556 2.88 21.99 -12.07
CA ALA A 556 2.04 23.18 -12.11
C ALA A 556 1.29 23.31 -10.77
N TYR A 557 1.74 24.23 -9.93
CA TYR A 557 1.18 24.42 -8.60
C TYR A 557 -0.31 24.76 -8.62
N GLY A 558 -1.12 23.95 -7.93
CA GLY A 558 -2.56 24.21 -7.79
C GLY A 558 -3.40 23.95 -9.05
N GLU A 559 -2.84 23.35 -10.08
CA GLU A 559 -3.52 23.09 -11.36
C GLU A 559 -3.64 21.59 -11.61
N GLN A 560 -4.74 21.17 -12.24
CA GLN A 560 -4.84 19.83 -12.83
C GLN A 560 -4.27 19.83 -14.25
N LYS A 561 -3.39 18.89 -14.53
CA LYS A 561 -2.92 18.63 -15.90
C LYS A 561 -4.03 17.96 -16.71
N THR A 562 -4.34 18.51 -17.87
CA THR A 562 -5.38 17.98 -18.75
C THR A 562 -4.76 17.26 -19.92
N SER A 563 -5.32 16.11 -20.31
CA SER A 563 -4.85 15.36 -21.46
C SER A 563 -5.04 16.14 -22.76
N ALA A 564 -4.10 15.92 -23.68
CA ALA A 564 -4.18 16.34 -25.08
C ALA A 564 -4.24 15.10 -25.97
N THR A 565 -4.84 15.24 -27.15
CA THR A 565 -4.89 14.13 -28.12
C THR A 565 -3.52 13.91 -28.74
N MET A 566 -3.05 12.67 -28.71
CA MET A 566 -1.90 12.17 -29.48
C MET A 566 -2.40 11.08 -30.44
N THR A 567 -1.84 10.98 -31.65
CA THR A 567 -2.22 9.96 -32.59
C THR A 567 -1.01 9.19 -33.11
N LEU A 568 -1.01 7.88 -32.88
CA LEU A 568 -0.03 6.95 -33.43
C LEU A 568 -0.54 6.36 -34.74
N ALA A 569 0.18 6.58 -35.82
CA ALA A 569 -0.19 6.09 -37.15
C ALA A 569 0.48 4.73 -37.47
N ALA A 570 -0.13 3.99 -38.40
CA ALA A 570 0.35 2.66 -38.84
C ALA A 570 1.69 2.68 -39.58
N ASP A 571 2.13 3.83 -40.05
CA ASP A 571 3.45 4.04 -40.64
C ASP A 571 4.52 4.43 -39.66
N HIS A 572 4.25 4.23 -38.34
CA HIS A 572 5.12 4.53 -37.24
C HIS A 572 5.42 6.03 -37.03
N THR A 573 4.52 6.90 -37.52
CA THR A 573 4.61 8.35 -37.25
C THR A 573 3.62 8.78 -36.16
N VAL A 574 3.94 9.84 -35.44
CA VAL A 574 3.01 10.56 -34.57
C VAL A 574 2.38 11.68 -35.40
N THR A 575 1.07 11.65 -35.59
CA THR A 575 0.37 12.57 -36.47
C THR A 575 -0.41 13.67 -35.77
N ALA A 576 -0.44 13.67 -34.45
CA ALA A 576 -1.05 14.74 -33.63
C ALA A 576 -0.48 14.75 -32.20
N GLY A 577 -0.56 15.89 -31.58
CA GLY A 577 -0.14 16.11 -30.16
C GLY A 577 1.26 16.69 -30.02
N ASP A 578 1.78 16.68 -28.82
CA ASP A 578 3.05 17.31 -28.47
C ASP A 578 4.26 16.74 -29.22
N TRP A 579 4.12 15.54 -29.75
CA TRP A 579 5.16 14.81 -30.48
C TRP A 579 4.84 14.67 -32.00
N GLU A 580 3.98 15.53 -32.53
CA GLU A 580 3.65 15.49 -33.97
C GLU A 580 4.91 15.56 -34.82
N GLY A 581 5.06 14.59 -35.73
CA GLY A 581 6.21 14.44 -36.62
C GLY A 581 7.31 13.53 -36.08
N ALA A 582 7.27 13.11 -34.83
CA ALA A 582 8.17 12.07 -34.30
C ALA A 582 7.84 10.70 -34.90
N THR A 583 8.81 9.80 -34.88
CA THR A 583 8.61 8.38 -35.19
C THR A 583 8.63 7.54 -33.94
N TRP A 584 7.95 6.38 -33.97
CA TRP A 584 7.88 5.48 -32.84
C TRP A 584 8.24 4.04 -33.20
N THR A 585 8.74 3.32 -32.21
CA THR A 585 8.98 1.88 -32.28
C THR A 585 8.33 1.20 -31.07
N TYR A 586 8.05 -0.09 -31.17
CA TYR A 586 7.45 -0.86 -30.09
C TYR A 586 8.15 -2.19 -29.86
N ASP A 587 8.62 -2.41 -28.64
CA ASP A 587 9.09 -3.70 -28.16
C ASP A 587 7.95 -4.41 -27.42
N SER A 588 7.29 -5.37 -28.06
CA SER A 588 6.16 -6.11 -27.49
C SER A 588 6.57 -6.99 -26.29
N SER A 589 7.81 -7.48 -26.29
CA SER A 589 8.33 -8.33 -25.18
C SER A 589 8.53 -7.55 -23.90
N LYS A 590 8.93 -6.30 -23.99
CA LYS A 590 9.11 -5.38 -22.86
C LYS A 590 7.87 -4.50 -22.61
N ARG A 591 6.98 -4.42 -23.60
CA ARG A 591 5.85 -3.49 -23.63
C ARG A 591 6.32 -2.03 -23.49
N ILE A 592 7.32 -1.66 -24.28
CA ILE A 592 7.89 -0.31 -24.30
C ILE A 592 7.68 0.28 -25.70
N LEU A 593 7.09 1.45 -25.76
CA LEU A 593 7.02 2.30 -26.95
C LEU A 593 8.07 3.40 -26.79
N THR A 594 8.95 3.53 -27.77
CA THR A 594 10.03 4.52 -27.78
C THR A 594 9.85 5.48 -28.94
N LEU A 595 9.93 6.77 -28.64
CA LEU A 595 9.94 7.83 -29.65
C LEU A 595 11.39 8.18 -30.05
N ASP A 596 11.60 8.67 -31.26
CA ASP A 596 12.91 9.06 -31.77
C ASP A 596 13.51 10.31 -31.09
N ASN A 597 12.73 10.97 -30.24
CA ASN A 597 13.17 12.06 -29.39
C ASN A 597 13.56 11.63 -27.96
N GLY A 598 13.73 10.32 -27.71
CA GLY A 598 14.20 9.76 -26.44
C GLY A 598 13.10 9.49 -25.40
N VAL A 599 11.83 9.72 -25.69
CA VAL A 599 10.73 9.39 -24.77
C VAL A 599 10.49 7.89 -24.77
N GLU A 600 10.49 7.27 -23.59
CA GLU A 600 10.14 5.88 -23.36
C GLU A 600 8.84 5.75 -22.58
N LEU A 601 7.87 5.03 -23.14
CA LEU A 601 6.53 4.84 -22.59
C LEU A 601 6.30 3.37 -22.28
N TYR A 602 6.10 3.04 -21.02
CA TYR A 602 5.90 1.69 -20.48
C TYR A 602 4.41 1.38 -20.47
N LEU A 603 3.97 0.45 -21.32
CA LEU A 603 2.55 0.15 -21.52
C LEU A 603 2.05 -0.95 -20.60
N GLN A 604 0.78 -0.83 -20.22
CA GLN A 604 0.06 -1.80 -19.42
C GLN A 604 -1.41 -1.83 -19.78
N ARG A 605 -2.07 -2.99 -19.59
CA ARG A 605 -3.53 -3.05 -19.64
C ARG A 605 -4.10 -2.64 -18.29
N GLU A 606 -5.10 -1.78 -18.32
CA GLU A 606 -5.78 -1.30 -17.11
C GLU A 606 -7.28 -1.11 -17.37
N THR A 607 -8.03 -0.90 -16.30
CA THR A 607 -9.44 -0.50 -16.37
C THR A 607 -9.54 0.95 -16.85
N ASP A 608 -10.37 1.19 -17.80
CA ASP A 608 -10.83 2.54 -18.15
C ASP A 608 -11.96 2.92 -17.19
N TRP A 609 -11.58 3.61 -16.11
CA TRP A 609 -12.50 3.95 -15.03
C TRP A 609 -13.50 5.04 -15.42
N GLU A 610 -13.18 5.85 -16.40
CA GLU A 610 -14.04 6.91 -16.91
C GLU A 610 -15.02 6.42 -17.99
N ALA A 611 -14.81 5.23 -18.53
CA ALA A 611 -15.72 4.65 -19.52
C ALA A 611 -17.07 4.23 -18.91
N SER A 612 -18.13 4.37 -19.70
CA SER A 612 -19.46 3.90 -19.34
C SER A 612 -20.10 3.09 -20.47
N PRO A 613 -20.26 1.75 -20.35
CA PRO A 613 -19.82 0.92 -19.22
C PRO A 613 -18.29 0.84 -19.12
N ARG A 614 -17.77 0.60 -17.90
CA ARG A 614 -16.34 0.36 -17.69
C ARG A 614 -15.87 -0.85 -18.46
N THR A 615 -14.64 -0.77 -18.94
CA THR A 615 -13.96 -1.83 -19.69
C THR A 615 -12.46 -1.73 -19.50
N HIS A 616 -11.69 -2.64 -20.06
CA HIS A 616 -10.24 -2.51 -20.11
C HIS A 616 -9.79 -1.54 -21.21
N THR A 617 -8.62 -0.96 -21.03
CA THR A 617 -7.90 -0.13 -22.01
C THR A 617 -6.40 -0.42 -21.94
N ILE A 618 -5.61 0.28 -22.75
CA ILE A 618 -4.15 0.31 -22.63
C ILE A 618 -3.76 1.69 -22.12
N VAL A 619 -2.87 1.70 -21.12
CA VAL A 619 -2.30 2.90 -20.55
C VAL A 619 -0.78 2.87 -20.66
N TYR A 620 -0.17 4.03 -20.54
CA TYR A 620 1.28 4.14 -20.36
C TYR A 620 1.67 5.15 -19.30
N ALA A 621 2.86 4.95 -18.76
CA ALA A 621 3.61 5.94 -18.03
C ALA A 621 5.08 5.88 -18.48
N GLY A 622 5.78 7.01 -18.48
CA GLY A 622 7.16 7.02 -18.93
C GLY A 622 7.83 8.37 -18.78
N TYR A 623 9.07 8.46 -19.29
CA TYR A 623 9.92 9.62 -19.13
C TYR A 623 10.49 10.09 -20.48
N GLY A 624 10.77 11.40 -20.56
CA GLY A 624 11.59 12.00 -21.60
C GLY A 624 13.00 12.32 -21.12
N ASP A 625 13.89 12.60 -22.04
CA ASP A 625 15.29 13.04 -21.76
C ASP A 625 15.35 14.34 -20.94
N ASP A 626 14.25 15.07 -20.86
CA ASP A 626 14.09 16.29 -20.07
C ASP A 626 13.57 16.01 -18.63
N TYR A 627 13.57 14.74 -18.20
CA TYR A 627 13.07 14.27 -16.90
C TYR A 627 11.58 14.49 -16.64
N LYS A 628 10.81 14.84 -17.69
CA LYS A 628 9.37 14.96 -17.59
C LYS A 628 8.71 13.59 -17.59
N THR A 629 7.65 13.50 -16.84
CA THR A 629 6.80 12.32 -16.76
C THR A 629 5.61 12.48 -17.71
N TYR A 630 5.31 11.43 -18.43
CA TYR A 630 4.16 11.37 -19.32
C TYR A 630 3.22 10.23 -18.93
N TRP A 631 1.94 10.53 -18.91
CA TRP A 631 0.87 9.57 -18.75
C TRP A 631 0.00 9.51 -19.99
N GLY A 632 -0.50 8.31 -20.30
CA GLY A 632 -1.43 8.19 -21.39
C GLY A 632 -2.43 7.07 -21.26
N LYS A 633 -3.55 7.27 -21.97
CA LYS A 633 -4.63 6.31 -22.08
C LYS A 633 -5.09 6.19 -23.53
N LYS A 634 -5.24 4.96 -24.02
CA LYS A 634 -5.76 4.70 -25.36
C LYS A 634 -7.22 5.15 -25.44
N SER A 635 -7.51 6.06 -26.36
CA SER A 635 -8.89 6.46 -26.67
C SER A 635 -9.62 5.36 -27.43
N LYS A 636 -10.92 5.22 -27.17
CA LYS A 636 -11.79 4.30 -27.90
C LYS A 636 -12.14 4.80 -29.29
#